data_59c5110861338dcbb07947d46d5a2b3c
#
_entry.id   59c5110861338dcbb07947d46d5a2b3c
#
_cell.length_a   1.000
_cell.length_b   1.000
_cell.length_c   1.000
_cell.angle_alpha   90.00
_cell.angle_beta   90.00
_cell.angle_gamma   90.00
#
_symmetry.space_group_name_H-M   'P 1'
#
loop_
_entity.id
_entity.type
_entity.pdbx_description
1 polymer ?
#
loop_
_entity_poly.entity_id
_entity_poly.type
_entity_poly.pdbx_seq_one_letter_code
_entity_poly.pdbx_strand_id
1 'polypeptide(L)'
;VGVQGWELYVPSEFAIGVFDQLMEVGRAHGLRLCGMHAMDSLRLEKAYRHWGHDITDEDTPLEAGLGFAIAFGKAIPFIGRDALLRQREAKVLPKRLLQFALDNPEPLLYHNEPIYRNGRLVGATSSAGYGHYLGRAIALGYVSDAGGITAEFVADGEWEIEVGFVRHAARASLKPMYDPTSARVRA
;
A
#
# COMPACT_ATOMS: atom_id res chain seq x y z
N VAL A 1 3.04 -2.25 -12.28
CA VAL A 1 2.33 -1.88 -11.07
C VAL A 1 1.72 -0.48 -11.26
N GLY A 2 0.39 -0.38 -11.16
CA GLY A 2 -0.32 0.88 -11.43
C GLY A 2 -0.54 1.21 -12.91
N VAL A 3 -0.33 0.23 -13.78
CA VAL A 3 -0.61 0.24 -15.21
C VAL A 3 -1.18 -1.12 -15.60
N GLN A 4 -1.61 -1.29 -16.85
CA GLN A 4 -2.04 -2.59 -17.35
C GLN A 4 -0.89 -3.59 -17.26
N GLY A 5 -1.15 -4.77 -16.70
CA GLY A 5 -0.15 -5.82 -16.49
C GLY A 5 -0.67 -7.20 -16.88
N TRP A 6 0.27 -8.13 -17.02
CA TRP A 6 0.01 -9.52 -17.36
C TRP A 6 0.83 -10.43 -16.45
N GLU A 7 0.23 -11.52 -16.03
CA GLU A 7 0.93 -12.64 -15.40
C GLU A 7 0.95 -13.82 -16.37
N LEU A 8 2.14 -14.39 -16.57
CA LEU A 8 2.34 -15.54 -17.44
C LEU A 8 2.65 -16.78 -16.60
N TYR A 9 1.78 -17.75 -16.65
CA TYR A 9 1.97 -19.05 -16.01
C TYR A 9 2.58 -20.02 -17.02
N VAL A 10 3.86 -20.29 -16.86
CA VAL A 10 4.67 -21.05 -17.82
C VAL A 10 5.30 -22.25 -17.12
N PRO A 11 5.16 -23.51 -17.65
CA PRO A 11 5.92 -24.63 -17.14
C PRO A 11 7.42 -24.37 -17.19
N SER A 12 8.15 -24.83 -16.17
CA SER A 12 9.56 -24.49 -15.97
C SER A 12 10.46 -24.79 -17.19
N GLU A 13 10.17 -25.88 -17.90
CA GLU A 13 10.91 -26.33 -19.09
C GLU A 13 10.81 -25.35 -20.28
N PHE A 14 9.76 -24.52 -20.33
CA PHE A 14 9.55 -23.52 -21.38
C PHE A 14 9.95 -22.10 -20.96
N ALA A 15 10.27 -21.89 -19.68
CA ALA A 15 10.45 -20.55 -19.12
C ALA A 15 11.56 -19.76 -19.83
N ILE A 16 12.69 -20.40 -20.12
CA ILE A 16 13.83 -19.75 -20.81
C ILE A 16 13.42 -19.34 -22.23
N GLY A 17 12.83 -20.27 -22.99
CA GLY A 17 12.42 -19.98 -24.37
C GLY A 17 11.37 -18.85 -24.46
N VAL A 18 10.40 -18.81 -23.54
CA VAL A 18 9.41 -17.73 -23.46
C VAL A 18 10.08 -16.40 -23.09
N PHE A 19 10.99 -16.43 -22.13
CA PHE A 19 11.74 -15.24 -21.73
C PHE A 19 12.57 -14.66 -22.91
N ASP A 20 13.30 -15.51 -23.62
CA ASP A 20 14.13 -15.09 -24.76
C ASP A 20 13.30 -14.48 -25.88
N GLN A 21 12.17 -15.10 -26.21
CA GLN A 21 11.22 -14.55 -27.20
C GLN A 21 10.64 -13.21 -26.77
N LEU A 22 10.24 -13.08 -25.49
CA LEU A 22 9.75 -11.81 -24.96
C LEU A 22 10.83 -10.72 -25.04
N MET A 23 12.07 -11.05 -24.71
CA MET A 23 13.19 -10.10 -24.79
C MET A 23 13.50 -9.70 -26.22
N GLU A 24 13.45 -10.64 -27.16
CA GLU A 24 13.69 -10.36 -28.58
C GLU A 24 12.64 -9.42 -29.16
N VAL A 25 11.37 -9.79 -29.06
CA VAL A 25 10.24 -8.99 -29.59
C VAL A 25 10.10 -7.67 -28.83
N GLY A 26 10.27 -7.70 -27.52
CA GLY A 26 10.09 -6.55 -26.65
C GLY A 26 11.10 -5.43 -26.87
N ARG A 27 12.26 -5.69 -27.45
CA ARG A 27 13.28 -4.66 -27.78
C ARG A 27 12.70 -3.53 -28.63
N ALA A 28 11.91 -3.87 -29.64
CA ALA A 28 11.29 -2.90 -30.52
C ALA A 28 10.24 -2.04 -29.80
N HIS A 29 9.72 -2.51 -28.68
CA HIS A 29 8.71 -1.85 -27.84
C HIS A 29 9.32 -1.22 -26.57
N GLY A 30 10.62 -1.17 -26.45
CA GLY A 30 11.30 -0.56 -25.29
C GLY A 30 11.18 -1.38 -24.00
N LEU A 31 11.00 -2.71 -24.09
CA LEU A 31 10.95 -3.60 -22.93
C LEU A 31 12.17 -3.39 -22.02
N ARG A 32 11.93 -3.32 -20.72
CA ARG A 32 12.97 -3.21 -19.68
C ARG A 32 12.73 -4.28 -18.62
N LEU A 33 13.82 -4.88 -18.15
CA LEU A 33 13.79 -5.78 -17.00
C LEU A 33 13.61 -4.96 -15.71
N CYS A 34 12.73 -5.44 -14.83
CA CYS A 34 12.41 -4.80 -13.56
C CYS A 34 12.58 -5.82 -12.44
N GLY A 35 13.44 -5.52 -11.47
CA GLY A 35 13.69 -6.41 -10.32
C GLY A 35 12.66 -6.23 -9.22
N MET A 36 12.72 -7.10 -8.20
CA MET A 36 11.79 -7.12 -7.06
C MET A 36 11.77 -5.79 -6.30
N HIS A 37 12.93 -5.17 -6.05
CA HIS A 37 13.00 -3.87 -5.35
C HIS A 37 12.32 -2.74 -6.14
N ALA A 38 12.45 -2.75 -7.47
CA ALA A 38 11.74 -1.78 -8.30
C ALA A 38 10.21 -2.02 -8.25
N MET A 39 9.77 -3.27 -8.25
CA MET A 39 8.36 -3.62 -8.08
C MET A 39 7.84 -3.14 -6.73
N ASP A 40 8.58 -3.33 -5.63
CA ASP A 40 8.21 -2.85 -4.30
C ASP A 40 8.09 -1.33 -4.24
N SER A 41 9.04 -0.59 -4.80
CA SER A 41 8.96 0.87 -4.88
C SER A 41 7.71 1.31 -5.65
N LEU A 42 7.47 0.74 -6.82
CA LEU A 42 6.32 1.08 -7.67
C LEU A 42 4.98 0.78 -6.99
N ARG A 43 4.84 -0.38 -6.32
CA ARG A 43 3.60 -0.74 -5.63
C ARG A 43 3.35 0.14 -4.40
N LEU A 44 4.42 0.50 -3.65
CA LEU A 44 4.32 1.38 -2.49
C LEU A 44 3.80 2.77 -2.86
N GLU A 45 4.27 3.35 -3.97
CA GLU A 45 3.78 4.65 -4.45
C GLU A 45 2.28 4.64 -4.74
N LYS A 46 1.76 3.51 -5.25
CA LYS A 46 0.33 3.26 -5.50
C LYS A 46 -0.42 2.79 -4.25
N ALA A 47 0.26 2.67 -3.12
CA ALA A 47 -0.29 2.07 -1.89
C ALA A 47 -0.90 0.67 -2.13
N TYR A 48 -0.35 -0.12 -3.05
CA TYR A 48 -0.78 -1.50 -3.24
C TYR A 48 -0.20 -2.39 -2.14
N ARG A 49 -1.08 -3.16 -1.51
CA ARG A 49 -0.77 -3.98 -0.33
C ARG A 49 -0.10 -5.28 -0.76
N HIS A 50 0.91 -5.67 -0.01
CA HIS A 50 1.57 -6.94 -0.15
C HIS A 50 1.00 -7.93 0.88
N TRP A 51 0.46 -9.05 0.41
CA TRP A 51 -0.03 -10.11 1.30
C TRP A 51 1.12 -10.70 2.12
N GLY A 52 0.90 -10.85 3.43
CA GLY A 52 1.90 -11.32 4.38
C GLY A 52 2.79 -10.21 4.97
N HIS A 53 2.69 -8.98 4.45
CA HIS A 53 3.39 -7.79 4.98
C HIS A 53 2.40 -6.70 5.39
N ASP A 54 1.63 -6.17 4.42
CA ASP A 54 0.69 -5.08 4.69
C ASP A 54 -0.69 -5.58 5.08
N ILE A 55 -1.05 -6.77 4.71
CA ILE A 55 -2.32 -7.44 5.03
C ILE A 55 -2.09 -8.91 5.34
N THR A 56 -2.80 -9.40 6.34
CA THR A 56 -2.83 -10.81 6.75
C THR A 56 -4.27 -11.26 6.93
N ASP A 57 -4.47 -12.48 7.40
CA ASP A 57 -5.78 -13.01 7.80
C ASP A 57 -6.35 -12.36 9.07
N GLU A 58 -5.55 -11.57 9.80
CA GLU A 58 -5.97 -10.78 10.96
C GLU A 58 -6.54 -9.40 10.59
N ASP A 59 -6.40 -8.99 9.32
CA ASP A 59 -6.83 -7.67 8.86
C ASP A 59 -8.12 -7.75 8.07
N THR A 60 -9.09 -6.88 8.38
CA THR A 60 -10.29 -6.80 7.54
C THR A 60 -10.02 -5.99 6.27
N PRO A 61 -10.72 -6.29 5.16
CA PRO A 61 -10.60 -5.50 3.94
C PRO A 61 -10.95 -4.02 4.14
N LEU A 62 -11.81 -3.68 5.10
CA LEU A 62 -12.17 -2.30 5.40
C LEU A 62 -11.03 -1.56 6.11
N GLU A 63 -10.37 -2.20 7.08
CA GLU A 63 -9.17 -1.67 7.74
C GLU A 63 -8.01 -1.48 6.77
N ALA A 64 -7.85 -2.44 5.85
CA ALA A 64 -6.84 -2.37 4.79
C ALA A 64 -7.16 -1.35 3.68
N GLY A 65 -8.33 -0.69 3.70
CA GLY A 65 -8.75 0.25 2.65
C GLY A 65 -9.11 -0.44 1.33
N LEU A 66 -9.51 -1.71 1.37
CA LEU A 66 -9.91 -2.52 0.21
C LEU A 66 -11.44 -2.66 0.09
N GLY A 67 -12.21 -1.77 0.72
CA GLY A 67 -13.67 -1.80 0.70
C GLY A 67 -14.27 -1.77 -0.70
N PHE A 68 -13.60 -1.16 -1.66
CA PHE A 68 -14.01 -1.11 -3.07
C PHE A 68 -14.04 -2.49 -3.76
N ALA A 69 -13.25 -3.45 -3.25
CA ALA A 69 -13.18 -4.81 -3.78
C ALA A 69 -14.27 -5.74 -3.25
N ILE A 70 -15.08 -5.28 -2.27
CA ILE A 70 -16.10 -6.10 -1.62
C ILE A 70 -17.44 -5.93 -2.34
N ALA A 71 -17.95 -7.02 -2.91
CA ALA A 71 -19.25 -7.05 -3.58
C ALA A 71 -20.39 -7.22 -2.56
N PHE A 72 -20.67 -6.22 -1.72
CA PHE A 72 -21.71 -6.26 -0.71
C PHE A 72 -23.13 -6.55 -1.26
N GLY A 73 -23.40 -6.09 -2.48
CA GLY A 73 -24.69 -6.30 -3.17
C GLY A 73 -24.82 -7.63 -3.89
N LYS A 74 -23.86 -8.55 -3.78
CA LYS A 74 -23.91 -9.85 -4.45
C LYS A 74 -25.06 -10.68 -3.90
N ALA A 75 -25.87 -11.28 -4.78
CA ALA A 75 -27.03 -12.10 -4.40
C ALA A 75 -26.63 -13.35 -3.60
N ILE A 76 -25.51 -13.98 -3.98
CA ILE A 76 -24.97 -15.12 -3.24
C ILE A 76 -24.07 -14.59 -2.12
N PRO A 77 -24.37 -14.94 -0.83
CA PRO A 77 -23.57 -14.49 0.29
C PRO A 77 -22.16 -15.11 0.24
N PHE A 78 -21.22 -14.44 0.88
CA PHE A 78 -19.85 -14.94 1.08
C PHE A 78 -19.50 -14.98 2.57
N ILE A 79 -18.53 -15.81 2.94
CA ILE A 79 -18.08 -15.96 4.33
C ILE A 79 -17.53 -14.60 4.81
N GLY A 80 -17.97 -14.16 6.01
CA GLY A 80 -17.57 -12.89 6.61
C GLY A 80 -18.40 -11.67 6.18
N ARG A 81 -19.38 -11.80 5.24
CA ARG A 81 -20.20 -10.68 4.77
C ARG A 81 -20.89 -9.92 5.91
N ASP A 82 -21.50 -10.65 6.85
CA ASP A 82 -22.26 -10.02 7.95
C ASP A 82 -21.34 -9.31 8.94
N ALA A 83 -20.13 -9.82 9.17
CA ALA A 83 -19.14 -9.15 9.99
C ALA A 83 -18.68 -7.83 9.34
N LEU A 84 -18.43 -7.84 8.04
CA LEU A 84 -18.06 -6.64 7.29
C LEU A 84 -19.21 -5.62 7.19
N LEU A 85 -20.46 -6.07 7.10
CA LEU A 85 -21.62 -5.18 7.15
C LEU A 85 -21.69 -4.46 8.49
N ARG A 86 -21.59 -5.18 9.62
CA ARG A 86 -21.55 -4.58 10.97
C ARG A 86 -20.39 -3.58 11.11
N GLN A 87 -19.20 -3.94 10.64
CA GLN A 87 -18.04 -3.05 10.67
C GLN A 87 -18.27 -1.78 9.84
N ARG A 88 -18.89 -1.89 8.66
CA ARG A 88 -19.24 -0.74 7.82
C ARG A 88 -20.32 0.15 8.46
N GLU A 89 -21.30 -0.43 9.14
CA GLU A 89 -22.37 0.29 9.87
C GLU A 89 -21.83 1.10 11.04
N ALA A 90 -20.75 0.66 11.67
CA ALA A 90 -20.07 1.39 12.73
C ALA A 90 -19.48 2.72 12.25
N LYS A 91 -19.32 2.92 10.92
CA LYS A 91 -18.85 4.14 10.23
C LYS A 91 -17.42 4.56 10.56
N VAL A 92 -16.88 4.12 11.68
CA VAL A 92 -15.55 4.50 12.18
C VAL A 92 -14.76 3.22 12.45
N LEU A 93 -13.57 3.14 11.93
CA LEU A 93 -12.66 2.01 12.12
C LEU A 93 -11.58 2.38 13.13
N PRO A 94 -11.38 1.61 14.21
CA PRO A 94 -10.37 1.89 15.22
C PRO A 94 -8.94 1.59 14.73
N LYS A 95 -8.81 0.84 13.64
CA LYS A 95 -7.53 0.47 12.99
C LYS A 95 -7.65 0.73 11.49
N ARG A 96 -6.65 1.37 10.88
CA ARG A 96 -6.60 1.56 9.41
C ARG A 96 -5.18 1.58 8.89
N LEU A 97 -5.01 1.05 7.68
CA LEU A 97 -3.80 1.17 6.91
C LEU A 97 -3.75 2.56 6.26
N LEU A 98 -2.64 3.26 6.49
CA LEU A 98 -2.33 4.56 5.88
C LEU A 98 -1.07 4.46 5.03
N GLN A 99 -0.94 5.38 4.07
CA GLN A 99 0.32 5.65 3.39
C GLN A 99 1.00 6.85 4.04
N PHE A 100 2.31 6.75 4.20
CA PHE A 100 3.16 7.81 4.77
C PHE A 100 4.23 8.20 3.78
N ALA A 101 4.63 9.48 3.85
CA ALA A 101 5.79 10.00 3.14
C ALA A 101 6.57 10.92 4.06
N LEU A 102 7.87 10.71 4.23
CA LEU A 102 8.71 11.59 5.03
C LEU A 102 8.89 12.93 4.34
N ASP A 103 8.93 14.02 5.13
CA ASP A 103 9.24 15.34 4.59
C ASP A 103 10.73 15.45 4.21
N ASN A 104 11.62 14.87 5.01
CA ASN A 104 13.02 14.68 4.66
C ASN A 104 13.16 13.40 3.79
N PRO A 105 13.72 13.46 2.57
CA PRO A 105 13.90 12.30 1.71
C PRO A 105 15.09 11.39 2.08
N GLU A 106 15.99 11.84 2.96
CA GLU A 106 17.26 11.16 3.28
C GLU A 106 17.12 9.86 4.10
N PRO A 107 16.23 9.79 5.14
CA PRO A 107 16.14 8.59 5.96
C PRO A 107 15.69 7.39 5.17
N LEU A 108 16.38 6.26 5.36
CA LEU A 108 16.00 4.98 4.78
C LEU A 108 14.95 4.33 5.69
N LEU A 109 13.71 4.24 5.20
CA LEU A 109 12.60 3.60 5.90
C LEU A 109 12.58 2.09 5.67
N TYR A 110 12.29 1.36 6.75
CA TYR A 110 12.01 -0.08 6.75
C TYR A 110 10.61 -0.39 7.32
N HIS A 111 10.26 -1.67 7.38
CA HIS A 111 9.11 -2.15 8.11
C HIS A 111 9.36 -2.08 9.63
N ASN A 112 8.27 -2.06 10.41
CA ASN A 112 8.28 -2.00 11.88
C ASN A 112 8.86 -0.71 12.49
N GLU A 113 9.00 0.35 11.72
CA GLU A 113 9.35 1.67 12.27
C GLU A 113 8.14 2.26 13.02
N PRO A 114 8.32 2.77 14.25
CA PRO A 114 7.23 3.33 15.04
C PRO A 114 6.61 4.57 14.40
N ILE A 115 5.27 4.61 14.38
CA ILE A 115 4.49 5.75 13.86
C ILE A 115 3.89 6.52 15.04
N TYR A 116 4.16 7.81 15.06
CA TYR A 116 3.63 8.73 16.08
C TYR A 116 2.64 9.70 15.46
N ARG A 117 1.61 10.04 16.25
CA ARG A 117 0.69 11.13 15.95
C ARG A 117 0.58 12.04 17.17
N ASN A 118 0.86 13.33 17.00
CA ASN A 118 0.88 14.32 18.09
C ASN A 118 1.75 13.83 19.27
N GLY A 119 2.92 13.27 18.98
CA GLY A 119 3.86 12.74 19.95
C GLY A 119 3.50 11.39 20.58
N ARG A 120 2.30 10.84 20.31
CA ARG A 120 1.85 9.54 20.85
C ARG A 120 2.09 8.42 19.83
N LEU A 121 2.65 7.29 20.27
CA LEU A 121 2.77 6.08 19.47
C LEU A 121 1.38 5.54 19.10
N VAL A 122 1.10 5.37 17.81
CA VAL A 122 -0.19 4.92 17.30
C VAL A 122 -0.10 3.70 16.39
N GLY A 123 1.08 3.25 16.01
CA GLY A 123 1.28 2.10 15.14
C GLY A 123 2.70 1.91 14.67
N ALA A 124 2.87 1.11 13.63
CA ALA A 124 4.15 0.85 12.99
C ALA A 124 4.00 0.66 11.48
N THR A 125 5.10 0.86 10.75
CA THR A 125 5.16 0.60 9.30
C THR A 125 5.10 -0.90 9.02
N SER A 126 4.37 -1.31 8.00
CA SER A 126 4.32 -2.70 7.51
C SER A 126 5.24 -2.91 6.32
N SER A 127 5.31 -1.93 5.42
CA SER A 127 6.21 -1.89 4.28
C SER A 127 6.77 -0.49 4.11
N ALA A 128 8.01 -0.40 3.66
CA ALA A 128 8.63 0.88 3.41
C ALA A 128 9.68 0.80 2.29
N GLY A 129 10.02 1.94 1.74
CA GLY A 129 11.01 2.08 0.67
C GLY A 129 11.09 3.51 0.16
N TYR A 130 11.78 3.69 -0.96
CA TYR A 130 11.88 4.99 -1.60
C TYR A 130 10.94 5.07 -2.81
N GLY A 131 10.07 6.07 -2.83
CA GLY A 131 9.19 6.37 -3.95
C GLY A 131 9.91 7.27 -4.95
N HIS A 132 10.37 6.69 -6.05
CA HIS A 132 11.17 7.40 -7.04
C HIS A 132 10.40 8.51 -7.77
N TYR A 133 9.09 8.34 -7.96
CA TYR A 133 8.24 9.37 -8.54
C TYR A 133 7.92 10.48 -7.52
N LEU A 134 7.64 10.08 -6.27
CA LEU A 134 7.37 11.03 -5.19
C LEU A 134 8.63 11.74 -4.67
N GLY A 135 9.82 11.21 -4.96
CA GLY A 135 11.11 11.78 -4.59
C GLY A 135 11.40 11.75 -3.08
N ARG A 136 10.88 10.73 -2.36
CA ARG A 136 11.03 10.63 -0.90
C ARG A 136 10.83 9.22 -0.36
N ALA A 137 11.23 9.01 0.88
CA ALA A 137 10.94 7.76 1.58
C ALA A 137 9.42 7.67 1.88
N ILE A 138 8.84 6.52 1.58
CA ILE A 138 7.42 6.22 1.73
C ILE A 138 7.22 4.91 2.48
N ALA A 139 6.07 4.80 3.16
CA ALA A 139 5.70 3.58 3.87
C ALA A 139 4.19 3.33 3.81
N LEU A 140 3.80 2.08 4.03
CA LEU A 140 2.47 1.69 4.50
C LEU A 140 2.57 1.30 5.96
N GLY A 141 1.53 1.57 6.74
CA GLY A 141 1.50 1.18 8.15
C GLY A 141 0.12 1.28 8.73
N TYR A 142 -0.18 0.39 9.67
CA TYR A 142 -1.41 0.49 10.44
C TYR A 142 -1.26 1.46 11.59
N VAL A 143 -2.30 2.24 11.78
CA VAL A 143 -2.48 3.08 12.96
C VAL A 143 -3.77 2.70 13.68
N SER A 144 -3.78 2.88 15.01
CA SER A 144 -4.92 2.56 15.85
C SER A 144 -5.26 3.73 16.77
N ASP A 145 -6.57 4.00 16.87
CA ASP A 145 -7.12 4.97 17.82
C ASP A 145 -8.53 4.57 18.23
N ALA A 146 -8.84 4.64 19.55
CA ALA A 146 -10.15 4.25 20.09
C ALA A 146 -11.30 5.14 19.58
N GLY A 147 -11.02 6.41 19.26
CA GLY A 147 -11.99 7.32 18.65
C GLY A 147 -12.21 7.08 17.16
N GLY A 148 -11.35 6.23 16.57
CA GLY A 148 -11.38 5.80 15.17
C GLY A 148 -10.62 6.71 14.21
N ILE A 149 -10.25 6.10 13.11
CA ILE A 149 -9.41 6.73 12.07
C ILE A 149 -10.31 7.31 10.98
N THR A 150 -10.62 8.59 11.07
CA THR A 150 -11.39 9.36 10.08
C THR A 150 -10.45 10.15 9.15
N ALA A 151 -11.03 10.81 8.15
CA ALA A 151 -10.27 11.73 7.28
C ALA A 151 -9.74 12.93 8.08
N GLU A 152 -10.54 13.47 8.99
CA GLU A 152 -10.18 14.57 9.89
C GLU A 152 -9.05 14.13 10.84
N PHE A 153 -9.16 12.93 11.43
CA PHE A 153 -8.09 12.38 12.26
C PHE A 153 -6.75 12.36 11.53
N VAL A 154 -6.75 12.01 10.24
CA VAL A 154 -5.53 11.97 9.42
C VAL A 154 -5.05 13.37 9.08
N ALA A 155 -5.96 14.28 8.71
CA ALA A 155 -5.62 15.63 8.25
C ALA A 155 -5.10 16.53 9.37
N ASP A 156 -5.68 16.41 10.59
CA ASP A 156 -5.38 17.30 11.73
C ASP A 156 -4.21 16.78 12.60
N GLY A 157 -3.58 15.67 12.21
CA GLY A 157 -2.48 15.06 12.96
C GLY A 157 -1.11 15.57 12.55
N GLU A 158 -0.26 15.83 13.52
CA GLU A 158 1.18 15.93 13.33
C GLU A 158 1.75 14.51 13.35
N TRP A 159 2.30 14.08 12.22
CA TRP A 159 2.78 12.72 12.03
C TRP A 159 4.30 12.66 12.03
N GLU A 160 4.83 11.64 12.69
CA GLU A 160 6.26 11.36 12.72
C GLU A 160 6.48 9.85 12.58
N ILE A 161 7.57 9.47 11.95
CA ILE A 161 8.08 8.09 11.93
C ILE A 161 9.47 8.09 12.55
N GLU A 162 9.71 7.17 13.48
CA GLU A 162 10.99 7.04 14.16
C GLU A 162 11.89 6.08 13.39
N VAL A 163 13.04 6.56 12.95
CA VAL A 163 14.05 5.78 12.24
C VAL A 163 15.36 5.91 13.00
N GLY A 164 15.93 4.80 13.45
CA GLY A 164 17.20 4.82 14.19
C GLY A 164 17.16 5.71 15.44
N PHE A 165 16.05 5.70 16.18
CA PHE A 165 15.78 6.55 17.37
C PHE A 165 15.66 8.05 17.09
N VAL A 166 15.52 8.45 15.82
CA VAL A 166 15.27 9.84 15.42
C VAL A 166 13.89 9.95 14.80
N ARG A 167 13.07 10.88 15.28
CA ARG A 167 11.75 11.14 14.72
C ARG A 167 11.83 12.09 13.53
N HIS A 168 11.21 11.70 12.45
CA HIS A 168 11.15 12.45 11.20
C HIS A 168 9.70 12.81 10.90
N ALA A 169 9.45 14.08 10.60
CA ALA A 169 8.13 14.56 10.20
C ALA A 169 7.66 13.82 8.93
N ALA A 170 6.39 13.45 8.92
CA ALA A 170 5.78 12.69 7.86
C ALA A 170 4.40 13.24 7.49
N ARG A 171 3.97 12.95 6.27
CA ARG A 171 2.57 13.13 5.82
C ARG A 171 1.88 11.79 5.80
N ALA A 172 0.64 11.76 6.30
CA ALA A 172 -0.19 10.57 6.25
C ALA A 172 -1.34 10.74 5.24
N SER A 173 -1.75 9.65 4.60
CA SER A 173 -2.87 9.67 3.66
C SER A 173 -3.64 8.36 3.67
N LEU A 174 -4.97 8.46 3.55
CA LEU A 174 -5.89 7.33 3.31
C LEU A 174 -5.92 6.90 1.83
N LYS A 175 -5.43 7.75 0.94
CA LYS A 175 -5.40 7.52 -0.50
C LYS A 175 -3.96 7.41 -0.98
N PRO A 176 -3.71 6.70 -2.10
CA PRO A 176 -2.39 6.72 -2.71
C PRO A 176 -1.92 8.14 -3.00
N MET A 177 -0.68 8.46 -2.63
CA MET A 177 -0.10 9.77 -2.90
C MET A 177 0.30 9.95 -4.37
N TYR A 178 0.58 8.82 -5.05
CA TYR A 178 0.82 8.81 -6.49
C TYR A 178 -0.41 8.31 -7.24
N ASP A 179 -0.90 9.08 -8.22
CA ASP A 179 -2.03 8.77 -9.10
C ASP A 179 -3.25 8.18 -8.33
N PRO A 180 -3.81 8.93 -7.37
CA PRO A 180 -4.84 8.44 -6.44
C PRO A 180 -6.13 7.99 -7.14
N THR A 181 -6.38 8.48 -8.35
CA THR A 181 -7.55 8.14 -9.16
C THR A 181 -7.30 7.00 -10.13
N SER A 182 -6.06 6.48 -10.19
CA SER A 182 -5.61 5.48 -11.18
C SER A 182 -5.88 5.94 -12.63
N ALA A 183 -5.70 7.23 -12.92
CA ALA A 183 -5.95 7.81 -14.23
C ALA A 183 -5.06 7.19 -15.31
N ARG A 184 -3.80 6.90 -14.98
CA ARG A 184 -2.83 6.29 -15.91
C ARG A 184 -3.17 4.87 -16.34
N VAL A 185 -3.87 4.11 -15.48
CA VAL A 185 -4.34 2.74 -15.81
C VAL A 185 -5.55 2.77 -16.75
N ARG A 186 -6.27 3.91 -16.79
CA ARG A 186 -7.50 4.09 -17.55
C ARG A 186 -7.32 4.94 -18.81
N ALA A 187 -6.09 5.43 -19.03
CA ALA A 187 -5.76 6.27 -20.19
C ALA A 187 -5.59 5.43 -21.46
#